data_0bd958942891e4a487a75193b0ddca39
#
_entry.id   0bd958942891e4a487a75193b0ddca39
#
_cell.length_a   1.000
_cell.length_b   1.000
_cell.length_c   1.000
_cell.angle_alpha   90.00
_cell.angle_beta   90.00
_cell.angle_gamma   90.00
#
_symmetry.space_group_name_H-M   'P 1'
#
loop_
_entity.id
_entity.type
_entity.pdbx_description
1 polymer ?
#
loop_
_entity_poly.entity_id
_entity_poly.type
_entity_poly.pdbx_seq_one_letter_code
_entity_poly.pdbx_strand_id
1 'polypeptide(L)'
;LQSFNLPDVQYWIANGPACGVQAVYLDNAYCDGTKAGCKDVVAGGEASPMKDDFASLRAMGVEYVAPPMQMLVKASGGSYAASEYALAAAAAGMKVITWTLERSGPLSSGGGGWYYGTTNAITNNDGDMLELLHVLRTQAGVVGVFSDWPATTTFYANCMIRQTQCLKGTVGGLEAL
;
A
#
# COMPACT_ATOMS: atom_id res chain seq x y z
N LEU A 1 5.42 10.28 12.45
CA LEU A 1 6.67 9.59 12.80
C LEU A 1 6.78 8.32 11.97
N GLN A 2 7.92 8.05 11.33
CA GLN A 2 8.12 6.85 10.51
C GLN A 2 9.59 6.42 10.54
N SER A 3 9.84 5.11 10.59
CA SER A 3 11.19 4.54 10.55
C SER A 3 11.19 3.14 9.96
N PHE A 4 12.29 2.77 9.29
CA PHE A 4 12.60 1.38 8.93
C PHE A 4 13.17 0.58 10.12
N ASN A 5 13.49 1.25 11.21
CA ASN A 5 14.00 0.63 12.43
C ASN A 5 12.85 0.44 13.43
N LEU A 6 12.43 -0.81 13.63
CA LEU A 6 11.32 -1.14 14.52
C LEU A 6 11.54 -0.62 15.97
N PRO A 7 12.76 -0.68 16.57
CA PRO A 7 13.01 -0.07 17.88
C PRO A 7 12.66 1.41 17.99
N ASP A 8 12.85 2.22 16.92
CA ASP A 8 12.46 3.64 16.94
C ASP A 8 10.93 3.78 17.04
N VAL A 9 10.21 2.97 16.27
CA VAL A 9 8.73 2.95 16.29
C VAL A 9 8.22 2.56 17.67
N GLN A 10 8.80 1.52 18.27
CA GLN A 10 8.47 1.08 19.62
C GLN A 10 8.76 2.17 20.67
N TYR A 11 9.89 2.87 20.54
CA TYR A 11 10.23 3.99 21.42
C TYR A 11 9.18 5.10 21.36
N TRP A 12 8.74 5.48 20.14
CA TRP A 12 7.72 6.53 19.99
C TRP A 12 6.34 6.10 20.53
N ILE A 13 5.95 4.85 20.33
CA ILE A 13 4.72 4.30 20.90
C ILE A 13 4.76 4.37 22.44
N ALA A 14 5.87 4.00 23.04
CA ALA A 14 6.00 3.96 24.50
C ALA A 14 6.12 5.35 25.14
N ASN A 15 6.79 6.30 24.47
CA ASN A 15 7.16 7.58 25.08
C ASN A 15 6.41 8.81 24.51
N GLY A 16 5.65 8.64 23.44
CA GLY A 16 4.89 9.71 22.81
C GLY A 16 3.41 9.37 22.63
N PRO A 17 2.63 9.17 23.70
CA PRO A 17 1.29 8.59 23.60
C PRO A 17 0.33 9.39 22.69
N ALA A 18 0.53 10.68 22.52
CA ALA A 18 -0.30 11.49 21.63
C ALA A 18 0.04 11.30 20.13
N CYS A 19 1.28 11.00 19.80
CA CYS A 19 1.78 10.86 18.42
C CYS A 19 2.27 9.44 18.09
N GLY A 20 2.70 8.69 19.11
CA GLY A 20 3.26 7.36 18.95
C GLY A 20 2.28 6.34 18.37
N VAL A 21 0.99 6.47 18.71
CA VAL A 21 -0.08 5.63 18.15
C VAL A 21 -0.22 5.76 16.63
N GLN A 22 0.32 6.80 16.05
CA GLN A 22 0.37 7.02 14.58
C GLN A 22 1.76 6.76 14.00
N ALA A 23 2.68 6.18 14.78
CA ALA A 23 4.00 5.84 14.28
C ALA A 23 3.90 4.74 13.21
N VAL A 24 4.62 4.93 12.12
CA VAL A 24 4.58 4.08 10.95
C VAL A 24 5.86 3.26 10.87
N TYR A 25 5.72 1.94 10.83
CA TYR A 25 6.82 1.05 10.51
C TYR A 25 6.96 0.94 9.00
N LEU A 26 8.05 1.50 8.47
CA LEU A 26 8.40 1.37 7.05
C LEU A 26 8.95 -0.04 6.81
N ASP A 27 8.21 -0.85 6.10
CA ASP A 27 8.61 -2.21 5.79
C ASP A 27 9.39 -2.25 4.47
N ASN A 28 10.63 -2.71 4.53
CA ASN A 28 11.48 -2.96 3.38
C ASN A 28 11.90 -4.44 3.30
N ALA A 29 11.12 -5.31 3.89
CA ALA A 29 11.41 -6.74 3.94
C ALA A 29 11.30 -7.44 2.58
N TYR A 30 11.01 -6.67 1.51
CA TYR A 30 11.12 -7.22 0.16
C TYR A 30 12.54 -7.74 -0.09
N CYS A 31 12.61 -8.85 -0.77
CA CYS A 31 13.85 -9.49 -1.12
C CYS A 31 14.29 -9.08 -2.52
N ASP A 32 15.43 -8.43 -2.61
CA ASP A 32 16.11 -8.11 -3.88
C ASP A 32 17.17 -9.17 -4.27
N GLY A 33 17.16 -10.32 -3.59
CA GLY A 33 18.16 -11.37 -3.79
C GLY A 33 19.50 -11.12 -3.09
N THR A 34 19.69 -9.96 -2.47
CA THR A 34 20.99 -9.60 -1.83
C THR A 34 21.00 -9.88 -0.33
N LYS A 35 19.84 -10.09 0.29
CA LYS A 35 19.75 -10.31 1.74
C LYS A 35 19.64 -11.78 2.08
N ALA A 36 20.53 -12.26 2.95
CA ALA A 36 20.46 -13.64 3.45
C ALA A 36 19.12 -13.92 4.17
N GLY A 37 18.46 -15.01 3.79
CA GLY A 37 17.17 -15.40 4.36
C GLY A 37 15.95 -14.85 3.62
N CYS A 38 16.14 -14.04 2.62
CA CYS A 38 15.11 -13.67 1.68
C CYS A 38 14.72 -14.86 0.81
N LYS A 39 13.42 -15.15 0.73
CA LYS A 39 12.89 -15.86 -0.43
C LYS A 39 12.67 -14.80 -1.49
N ASP A 40 13.23 -15.01 -2.67
CA ASP A 40 13.10 -14.07 -3.78
C ASP A 40 11.64 -13.63 -3.93
N VAL A 41 11.41 -12.32 -4.07
CA VAL A 41 10.21 -11.83 -4.71
C VAL A 41 10.36 -12.26 -6.16
N VAL A 42 9.88 -13.45 -6.44
CA VAL A 42 9.95 -14.05 -7.76
C VAL A 42 9.20 -13.13 -8.70
N ALA A 43 9.70 -13.00 -9.92
CA ALA A 43 8.93 -12.47 -11.03
C ALA A 43 7.57 -13.20 -11.07
N GLY A 44 6.53 -12.58 -10.47
CA GLY A 44 5.24 -13.23 -10.18
C GLY A 44 4.59 -12.75 -8.89
N GLY A 45 5.32 -12.01 -8.04
CA GLY A 45 4.70 -11.19 -7.00
C GLY A 45 4.27 -11.91 -5.72
N GLU A 46 4.89 -13.03 -5.36
CA GLU A 46 4.72 -13.52 -4.00
C GLU A 46 5.58 -12.69 -3.06
N ALA A 47 4.92 -11.99 -2.13
CA ALA A 47 5.59 -11.26 -1.08
C ALA A 47 6.45 -12.22 -0.26
N SER A 48 7.71 -11.86 -0.06
CA SER A 48 8.52 -12.52 0.96
C SER A 48 7.81 -12.45 2.30
N PRO A 49 7.81 -13.52 3.10
CA PRO A 49 7.28 -13.43 4.44
C PRO A 49 8.00 -12.30 5.18
N MET A 50 7.25 -11.46 5.85
CA MET A 50 7.80 -10.41 6.70
C MET A 50 8.80 -11.01 7.68
N LYS A 51 9.85 -10.28 7.96
CA LYS A 51 10.79 -10.62 9.02
C LYS A 51 10.07 -10.69 10.38
N ASP A 52 9.12 -9.79 10.61
CA ASP A 52 8.26 -9.74 11.77
C ASP A 52 6.82 -9.98 11.31
N ASP A 53 6.13 -10.96 11.86
CA ASP A 53 4.73 -11.20 11.50
C ASP A 53 3.81 -10.07 12.02
N PHE A 54 2.67 -9.86 11.36
CA PHE A 54 1.74 -8.79 11.71
C PHE A 54 1.15 -8.93 13.12
N ALA A 55 0.98 -10.16 13.64
CA ALA A 55 0.48 -10.38 14.97
C ALA A 55 1.50 -9.89 16.01
N SER A 56 2.78 -10.15 15.79
CA SER A 56 3.87 -9.64 16.62
C SER A 56 3.93 -8.11 16.58
N LEU A 57 3.83 -7.49 15.41
CA LEU A 57 3.79 -6.03 15.28
C LEU A 57 2.60 -5.43 16.04
N ARG A 58 1.42 -6.03 15.92
CA ARG A 58 0.22 -5.59 16.65
C ARG A 58 0.40 -5.72 18.17
N ALA A 59 0.99 -6.81 18.64
CA ALA A 59 1.28 -7.01 20.07
C ALA A 59 2.26 -5.96 20.63
N MET A 60 3.14 -5.41 19.79
CA MET A 60 4.04 -4.30 20.12
C MET A 60 3.38 -2.92 20.05
N GLY A 61 2.10 -2.84 19.66
CA GLY A 61 1.35 -1.59 19.53
C GLY A 61 1.52 -0.90 18.17
N VAL A 62 2.18 -1.53 17.19
CA VAL A 62 2.30 -0.99 15.83
C VAL A 62 0.96 -1.12 15.12
N GLU A 63 0.36 0.00 14.74
CA GLU A 63 -0.89 0.04 13.98
C GLU A 63 -0.68 0.23 12.47
N TYR A 64 0.38 0.92 12.09
CA TYR A 64 0.64 1.31 10.71
C TYR A 64 1.90 0.65 10.18
N VAL A 65 1.77 0.02 9.01
CA VAL A 65 2.90 -0.46 8.21
C VAL A 65 2.92 0.22 6.87
N ALA A 66 4.13 0.49 6.35
CA ALA A 66 4.29 1.12 5.05
C ALA A 66 5.28 0.35 4.17
N PRO A 67 4.82 -0.68 3.46
CA PRO A 67 5.59 -1.39 2.45
C PRO A 67 5.60 -0.62 1.12
N PRO A 68 6.57 -0.88 0.23
CA PRO A 68 6.50 -0.42 -1.15
C PRO A 68 5.33 -1.07 -1.90
N MET A 69 4.78 -0.37 -2.90
CA MET A 69 3.59 -0.80 -3.64
C MET A 69 3.67 -2.22 -4.19
N GLN A 70 4.84 -2.60 -4.71
CA GLN A 70 5.04 -3.94 -5.28
C GLN A 70 4.84 -5.09 -4.28
N MET A 71 4.90 -4.83 -2.98
CA MET A 71 4.56 -5.84 -1.96
C MET A 71 3.04 -6.01 -1.79
N LEU A 72 2.24 -5.04 -2.19
CA LEU A 72 0.79 -5.01 -1.96
C LEU A 72 -0.02 -5.50 -3.14
N VAL A 73 0.55 -5.50 -4.34
CA VAL A 73 -0.16 -5.83 -5.58
C VAL A 73 0.62 -6.81 -6.43
N LYS A 74 -0.10 -7.56 -7.25
CA LYS A 74 0.44 -8.49 -8.22
C LYS A 74 -0.38 -8.46 -9.52
N ALA A 75 0.24 -8.86 -10.63
CA ALA A 75 -0.49 -9.16 -11.85
C ALA A 75 -1.17 -10.53 -11.72
N SER A 76 -2.45 -10.59 -12.03
CA SER A 76 -3.24 -11.83 -12.01
C SER A 76 -4.26 -11.82 -13.14
N GLY A 77 -4.14 -12.76 -14.09
CA GLY A 77 -5.07 -12.87 -15.20
C GLY A 77 -5.16 -11.62 -16.10
N GLY A 78 -4.07 -10.84 -16.18
CA GLY A 78 -4.03 -9.59 -16.95
C GLY A 78 -4.59 -8.37 -16.23
N SER A 79 -4.91 -8.49 -14.95
CA SER A 79 -5.43 -7.40 -14.11
C SER A 79 -4.61 -7.25 -12.83
N TYR A 80 -4.73 -6.11 -12.17
CA TYR A 80 -4.16 -5.90 -10.84
C TYR A 80 -4.96 -6.65 -9.78
N ALA A 81 -4.30 -7.25 -8.80
CA ALA A 81 -4.91 -7.90 -7.65
C ALA A 81 -4.11 -7.63 -6.38
N ALA A 82 -4.76 -7.73 -5.21
CA ALA A 82 -4.06 -7.68 -3.94
C ALA A 82 -3.11 -8.89 -3.80
N SER A 83 -1.94 -8.64 -3.20
CA SER A 83 -0.98 -9.69 -2.87
C SER A 83 -1.35 -10.43 -1.58
N GLU A 84 -0.70 -11.56 -1.33
CA GLU A 84 -0.83 -12.30 -0.06
C GLU A 84 -0.39 -11.45 1.15
N TYR A 85 0.63 -10.60 0.98
CA TYR A 85 1.05 -9.65 2.00
C TYR A 85 -0.08 -8.69 2.38
N ALA A 86 -0.74 -8.08 1.39
CA ALA A 86 -1.84 -7.15 1.62
C ALA A 86 -3.02 -7.82 2.33
N LEU A 87 -3.37 -9.05 1.91
CA LEU A 87 -4.43 -9.84 2.53
C LEU A 87 -4.09 -10.22 3.97
N ALA A 88 -2.84 -10.60 4.25
CA ALA A 88 -2.38 -10.91 5.60
C ALA A 88 -2.37 -9.67 6.50
N ALA A 89 -1.94 -8.51 6.00
CA ALA A 89 -1.99 -7.25 6.73
C ALA A 89 -3.43 -6.87 7.10
N ALA A 90 -4.35 -6.99 6.14
CA ALA A 90 -5.77 -6.73 6.38
C ALA A 90 -6.37 -7.70 7.41
N ALA A 91 -6.06 -8.99 7.32
CA ALA A 91 -6.52 -10.01 8.27
C ALA A 91 -6.02 -9.75 9.70
N ALA A 92 -4.82 -9.19 9.85
CA ALA A 92 -4.25 -8.78 11.13
C ALA A 92 -4.76 -7.42 11.63
N GLY A 93 -5.60 -6.72 10.87
CA GLY A 93 -6.11 -5.40 11.22
C GLY A 93 -5.05 -4.29 11.15
N MET A 94 -4.00 -4.46 10.34
CA MET A 94 -3.00 -3.42 10.10
C MET A 94 -3.57 -2.31 9.23
N LYS A 95 -3.21 -1.07 9.52
CA LYS A 95 -3.43 0.07 8.63
C LYS A 95 -2.23 0.18 7.70
N VAL A 96 -2.48 0.15 6.40
CA VAL A 96 -1.43 0.12 5.39
C VAL A 96 -1.31 1.48 4.71
N ILE A 97 -0.12 2.07 4.74
CA ILE A 97 0.30 3.20 3.91
C ILE A 97 1.33 2.65 2.93
N THR A 98 1.38 3.14 1.69
CA THR A 98 2.35 2.62 0.72
C THR A 98 3.13 3.72 0.00
N TRP A 99 4.22 3.36 -0.64
CA TRP A 99 5.15 4.24 -1.37
C TRP A 99 5.73 3.52 -2.58
N THR A 100 6.00 4.19 -3.64
CA THR A 100 5.70 5.55 -4.09
C THR A 100 5.01 5.48 -5.43
N LEU A 101 3.92 6.22 -5.63
CA LEU A 101 3.03 6.04 -6.77
C LEU A 101 3.65 6.50 -8.10
N GLU A 102 4.33 7.65 -8.13
CA GLU A 102 4.72 8.30 -9.40
C GLU A 102 6.22 8.34 -9.69
N ARG A 103 7.07 7.79 -8.84
CA ARG A 103 8.53 7.94 -8.95
C ARG A 103 9.18 7.21 -10.14
N SER A 104 8.44 6.38 -10.84
CA SER A 104 8.98 5.53 -11.90
C SER A 104 9.15 6.22 -13.27
N GLY A 105 8.77 7.47 -13.41
CA GLY A 105 8.68 8.16 -14.70
C GLY A 105 7.47 7.70 -15.53
N PRO A 106 7.42 8.05 -16.84
CA PRO A 106 6.30 7.67 -17.69
C PRO A 106 6.11 6.17 -17.79
N LEU A 107 4.93 5.66 -17.44
CA LEU A 107 4.64 4.22 -17.40
C LEU A 107 4.62 3.60 -18.80
N SER A 108 4.33 4.39 -19.84
CA SER A 108 4.35 3.99 -21.24
C SER A 108 5.71 3.54 -21.77
N SER A 109 6.79 3.84 -21.08
CA SER A 109 8.15 3.55 -21.54
C SER A 109 8.84 2.38 -20.85
N GLY A 110 8.18 1.63 -19.99
CA GLY A 110 8.83 0.49 -19.34
C GLY A 110 8.15 -0.09 -18.11
N GLY A 111 6.82 0.02 -18.03
CA GLY A 111 6.04 -0.70 -17.03
C GLY A 111 6.19 -0.20 -15.59
N GLY A 112 6.86 0.92 -15.34
CA GLY A 112 6.94 1.53 -14.01
C GLY A 112 8.14 1.13 -13.16
N GLY A 113 9.10 0.38 -13.69
CA GLY A 113 10.37 0.07 -13.02
C GLY A 113 10.19 -0.70 -11.70
N TRP A 114 11.00 -0.37 -10.71
CA TRP A 114 11.07 -1.10 -9.45
C TRP A 114 9.76 -1.05 -8.64
N TYR A 115 9.09 0.10 -8.59
CA TYR A 115 7.86 0.25 -7.80
C TYR A 115 6.68 -0.55 -8.35
N TYR A 116 6.72 -0.89 -9.65
CA TYR A 116 5.72 -1.70 -10.35
C TYR A 116 6.25 -3.11 -10.67
N GLY A 117 7.33 -3.56 -10.01
CA GLY A 117 8.03 -4.80 -10.31
C GLY A 117 7.14 -6.04 -10.42
N THR A 118 6.08 -6.12 -9.61
CA THR A 118 5.10 -7.22 -9.62
C THR A 118 4.00 -7.05 -10.66
N THR A 119 3.90 -5.87 -11.29
CA THR A 119 2.83 -5.51 -12.21
C THR A 119 3.33 -4.97 -13.56
N ASN A 120 4.64 -4.90 -13.77
CA ASN A 120 5.26 -4.37 -15.01
C ASN A 120 4.68 -4.99 -16.29
N ALA A 121 4.31 -6.26 -16.26
CA ALA A 121 3.78 -6.96 -17.42
C ALA A 121 2.40 -6.44 -17.89
N ILE A 122 1.68 -5.72 -17.03
CA ILE A 122 0.34 -5.20 -17.31
C ILE A 122 0.26 -3.68 -17.15
N THR A 123 1.37 -3.02 -16.86
CA THR A 123 1.46 -1.57 -16.70
C THR A 123 2.01 -0.96 -18.00
N ASN A 124 1.17 -0.26 -18.76
CA ASN A 124 1.49 0.14 -20.13
C ASN A 124 1.37 1.65 -20.38
N ASN A 125 0.66 2.35 -19.50
CA ASN A 125 0.39 3.80 -19.65
C ASN A 125 0.09 4.44 -18.28
N ASP A 126 0.09 5.77 -18.25
CA ASP A 126 -0.10 6.52 -17.00
C ASP A 126 -1.52 6.37 -16.41
N GLY A 127 -2.51 5.99 -17.22
CA GLY A 127 -3.86 5.66 -16.74
C GLY A 127 -3.89 4.44 -15.85
N ASP A 128 -2.99 3.47 -16.07
CA ASP A 128 -2.88 2.24 -15.27
C ASP A 128 -2.52 2.55 -13.81
N MET A 129 -1.90 3.70 -13.54
CA MET A 129 -1.64 4.19 -12.18
C MET A 129 -2.94 4.40 -11.39
N LEU A 130 -4.00 4.86 -12.03
CA LEU A 130 -5.30 5.07 -11.38
C LEU A 130 -6.01 3.74 -11.11
N GLU A 131 -5.86 2.75 -12.00
CA GLU A 131 -6.33 1.39 -11.77
C GLU A 131 -5.59 0.73 -10.61
N LEU A 132 -4.26 0.84 -10.60
CA LEU A 132 -3.43 0.35 -9.50
C LEU A 132 -3.86 0.99 -8.17
N LEU A 133 -4.04 2.30 -8.15
CA LEU A 133 -4.49 3.03 -6.96
C LEU A 133 -5.87 2.57 -6.49
N HIS A 134 -6.76 2.22 -7.43
CA HIS A 134 -8.07 1.65 -7.12
C HIS A 134 -7.95 0.28 -6.44
N VAL A 135 -7.09 -0.60 -6.94
CA VAL A 135 -6.84 -1.92 -6.33
C VAL A 135 -6.15 -1.78 -4.97
N LEU A 136 -5.16 -0.90 -4.84
CA LEU A 136 -4.54 -0.58 -3.56
C LEU A 136 -5.58 -0.17 -2.51
N ARG A 137 -6.52 0.69 -2.89
CA ARG A 137 -7.58 1.16 -1.98
C ARG A 137 -8.63 0.11 -1.67
N THR A 138 -9.14 -0.60 -2.68
CA THR A 138 -10.35 -1.43 -2.56
C THR A 138 -10.07 -2.89 -2.23
N GLN A 139 -8.93 -3.42 -2.65
CA GLN A 139 -8.55 -4.81 -2.44
C GLN A 139 -7.43 -4.97 -1.41
N ALA A 140 -6.39 -4.13 -1.49
CA ALA A 140 -5.25 -4.18 -0.57
C ALA A 140 -5.47 -3.41 0.74
N GLY A 141 -6.58 -2.67 0.87
CA GLY A 141 -6.95 -1.98 2.11
C GLY A 141 -6.07 -0.77 2.46
N VAL A 142 -5.36 -0.21 1.47
CA VAL A 142 -4.46 0.94 1.68
C VAL A 142 -5.26 2.17 2.12
N VAL A 143 -4.80 2.83 3.19
CA VAL A 143 -5.42 4.02 3.77
C VAL A 143 -4.67 5.31 3.44
N GLY A 144 -3.43 5.21 2.96
CA GLY A 144 -2.60 6.35 2.56
C GLY A 144 -1.55 5.95 1.53
N VAL A 145 -1.18 6.89 0.67
CA VAL A 145 -0.15 6.70 -0.35
C VAL A 145 0.83 7.86 -0.30
N PHE A 146 2.12 7.55 -0.28
CA PHE A 146 3.15 8.55 -0.55
C PHE A 146 3.14 8.87 -2.04
N SER A 147 2.94 10.12 -2.36
CA SER A 147 2.82 10.63 -3.70
C SER A 147 3.70 11.85 -3.87
N ASP A 148 4.57 11.83 -4.89
CA ASP A 148 5.37 13.01 -5.28
C ASP A 148 4.51 14.04 -6.05
N TRP A 149 3.33 13.60 -6.53
CA TRP A 149 2.36 14.41 -7.27
C TRP A 149 0.98 14.30 -6.62
N PRO A 150 0.71 15.01 -5.51
CA PRO A 150 -0.53 14.87 -4.76
C PRO A 150 -1.81 15.06 -5.59
N ALA A 151 -1.71 15.74 -6.74
CA ALA A 151 -2.83 15.91 -7.65
C ALA A 151 -3.39 14.57 -8.16
N THR A 152 -2.55 13.55 -8.41
CA THR A 152 -2.97 12.23 -8.87
C THR A 152 -3.87 11.54 -7.83
N THR A 153 -3.40 11.48 -6.60
CA THR A 153 -4.17 10.87 -5.50
C THR A 153 -5.42 11.66 -5.17
N THR A 154 -5.36 12.99 -5.22
CA THR A 154 -6.52 13.87 -5.00
C THR A 154 -7.57 13.70 -6.10
N PHE A 155 -7.15 13.61 -7.36
CA PHE A 155 -8.04 13.33 -8.49
C PHE A 155 -8.77 11.99 -8.29
N TYR A 156 -8.02 10.92 -8.01
CA TYR A 156 -8.60 9.62 -7.73
C TYR A 156 -9.60 9.67 -6.57
N ALA A 157 -9.23 10.27 -5.45
CA ALA A 157 -10.08 10.35 -4.27
C ALA A 157 -11.40 11.11 -4.56
N ASN A 158 -11.33 12.21 -5.31
CA ASN A 158 -12.50 12.99 -5.68
C ASN A 158 -13.40 12.26 -6.67
N CYS A 159 -12.82 11.60 -7.67
CA CYS A 159 -13.60 10.94 -8.72
C CYS A 159 -14.17 9.58 -8.27
N MET A 160 -13.40 8.78 -7.54
CA MET A 160 -13.75 7.39 -7.25
C MET A 160 -14.34 7.19 -5.85
N ILE A 161 -13.82 7.89 -4.85
CA ILE A 161 -14.25 7.69 -3.47
C ILE A 161 -15.48 8.55 -3.16
N ARG A 162 -15.44 9.84 -3.50
CA ARG A 162 -16.55 10.76 -3.22
C ARG A 162 -17.79 10.47 -4.06
N GLN A 163 -17.64 10.11 -5.33
CA GLN A 163 -18.79 9.72 -6.15
C GLN A 163 -19.50 8.48 -5.58
N THR A 164 -18.75 7.50 -5.11
CA THR A 164 -19.32 6.31 -4.47
C THR A 164 -20.05 6.67 -3.18
N GLN A 165 -19.59 7.66 -2.44
CA GLN A 165 -20.27 8.17 -1.24
C GLN A 165 -21.51 9.01 -1.60
N CYS A 166 -21.42 9.84 -2.64
CA CYS A 166 -22.57 10.59 -3.15
C CYS A 166 -23.69 9.65 -3.64
N LEU A 167 -23.34 8.60 -4.38
CA LEU A 167 -24.31 7.60 -4.84
C LEU A 167 -24.95 6.80 -3.70
N LYS A 168 -24.20 6.51 -2.65
CA LYS A 168 -24.74 5.87 -1.43
C LYS A 168 -25.58 6.83 -0.58
N GLY A 169 -25.24 8.11 -0.58
CA GLY A 169 -25.99 9.14 0.13
C GLY A 169 -27.30 9.54 -0.56
N THR A 170 -27.37 9.46 -1.89
CA THR A 170 -28.59 9.78 -2.66
C THR A 170 -29.69 8.71 -2.54
N VAL A 171 -29.36 7.50 -2.11
CA VAL A 171 -30.37 6.46 -1.83
C VAL A 171 -31.02 6.63 -0.45
N GLY A 172 -30.44 7.46 0.43
CA GLY A 172 -30.97 7.77 1.77
C GLY A 172 -31.38 9.22 2.00
N GLY A 173 -31.23 10.11 1.00
CA GLY A 173 -31.33 11.57 1.16
C GLY A 173 -32.37 12.29 0.32
N LEU A 174 -33.41 11.61 -0.13
CA LEU A 174 -34.56 12.25 -0.81
C LEU A 174 -35.73 12.52 0.16
N GLU A 175 -35.45 12.62 1.46
CA GLU A 175 -36.41 13.12 2.44
C GLU A 175 -35.77 14.25 3.28
N ALA A 176 -35.52 15.38 2.66
CA ALA A 176 -35.39 16.68 3.36
C ALA A 176 -35.26 17.82 2.34
N LEU A 177 -36.35 18.23 1.78
CA LEU A 177 -36.67 19.61 1.40
C LEU A 177 -38.11 19.88 1.80
#